data_dae7828143082524df0b180dc5fef5b5
#
_entry.id   dae7828143082524df0b180dc5fef5b5
#
_cell.length_a   1.000
_cell.length_b   1.000
_cell.length_c   1.000
_cell.angle_alpha   90.00
_cell.angle_beta   90.00
_cell.angle_gamma   90.00
#
_symmetry.space_group_name_H-M   'P 1'
#
loop_
_entity.id
_entity.type
_entity.pdbx_description
1 polymer ?
#
loop_
_entity_poly.entity_id
_entity_poly.type
_entity_poly.pdbx_seq_one_letter_code
_entity_poly.pdbx_strand_id
1 'polypeptide(L)'
;MSGKVFFAAAGMGARVQAPALVAKDGFSARYDLDRIKGVFSRPQHKLAGESYVGRVLVLDAAKGGVATAWMLYEMKSRGVMPAALVLNAVNPIMAQGAALADFTMISGFEQDITQAIPNGALVEVDPTGERPCIRIV
;
A
#
# COMPACT_ATOMS: atom_id res chain seq x y z
N MET A 1 7.86 -10.69 15.42
CA MET A 1 7.07 -11.03 16.62
C MET A 1 5.60 -10.79 16.34
N SER A 2 4.79 -11.82 16.51
CA SER A 2 3.37 -11.75 16.22
C SER A 2 2.63 -10.86 17.22
N GLY A 3 1.50 -10.30 16.79
CA GLY A 3 0.62 -9.53 17.66
C GLY A 3 0.93 -8.05 17.79
N LYS A 4 2.04 -7.55 17.26
CA LYS A 4 2.32 -6.11 17.25
C LYS A 4 1.34 -5.38 16.35
N VAL A 5 0.79 -4.26 16.86
CA VAL A 5 -0.21 -3.47 16.17
C VAL A 5 0.27 -2.03 16.05
N PHE A 6 0.10 -1.46 14.86
CA PHE A 6 0.44 -0.06 14.58
C PHE A 6 -0.80 0.65 14.05
N PHE A 7 -1.18 1.74 14.68
CA PHE A 7 -2.39 2.46 14.36
C PHE A 7 -2.13 3.59 13.37
N ALA A 8 -3.03 3.73 12.40
CA ALA A 8 -2.98 4.76 11.38
C ALA A 8 -3.99 5.87 11.67
N ALA A 9 -3.76 7.06 11.11
CA ALA A 9 -4.66 8.19 11.26
C ALA A 9 -5.90 8.05 10.37
N ALA A 10 -5.77 7.40 9.21
CA ALA A 10 -6.85 7.27 8.25
C ALA A 10 -6.80 5.92 7.55
N GLY A 11 -7.97 5.44 7.13
CA GLY A 11 -8.05 4.17 6.42
C GLY A 11 -9.34 4.03 5.64
N MET A 12 -9.32 3.13 4.66
CA MET A 12 -10.46 2.83 3.80
C MET A 12 -10.33 1.42 3.24
N GLY A 13 -11.46 0.86 2.80
CA GLY A 13 -11.50 -0.45 2.17
C GLY A 13 -11.81 -1.58 3.14
N ALA A 14 -11.56 -2.80 2.71
CA ALA A 14 -11.85 -4.02 3.47
C ALA A 14 -10.61 -4.49 4.24
N ARG A 15 -10.84 -5.31 5.25
CA ARG A 15 -9.75 -5.97 5.97
C ARG A 15 -9.09 -7.02 5.08
N VAL A 16 -7.75 -7.03 5.05
CA VAL A 16 -6.99 -8.00 4.26
C VAL A 16 -5.84 -8.56 5.08
N GLN A 17 -5.40 -9.76 4.72
CA GLN A 17 -4.22 -10.41 5.30
C GLN A 17 -3.36 -10.94 4.17
N ALA A 18 -2.08 -10.56 4.16
CA ALA A 18 -1.15 -10.97 3.11
C ALA A 18 0.28 -10.68 3.55
N PRO A 19 1.28 -11.25 2.84
CA PRO A 19 2.68 -10.93 3.12
C PRO A 19 2.98 -9.47 2.78
N ALA A 20 3.79 -8.82 3.62
CA ALA A 20 4.21 -7.46 3.42
C ALA A 20 5.38 -7.37 2.43
N LEU A 21 5.33 -6.38 1.55
CA LEU A 21 6.45 -5.98 0.71
C LEU A 21 6.84 -4.57 1.14
N VAL A 22 8.00 -4.43 1.77
CA VAL A 22 8.36 -3.23 2.52
C VAL A 22 9.60 -2.57 1.94
N ALA A 23 9.56 -1.27 1.74
CA ALA A 23 10.74 -0.48 1.42
C ALA A 23 10.54 0.97 1.83
N LYS A 24 11.63 1.64 2.22
CA LYS A 24 11.59 3.07 2.45
C LYS A 24 11.78 3.80 1.12
N ASP A 25 10.72 3.81 0.33
CA ASP A 25 10.67 4.45 -0.98
C ASP A 25 9.23 4.89 -1.24
N GLY A 26 9.03 5.66 -2.30
CA GLY A 26 7.72 6.17 -2.64
C GLY A 26 6.87 5.18 -3.44
N PHE A 27 5.61 5.54 -3.61
CA PHE A 27 4.71 4.82 -4.48
C PHE A 27 4.18 5.76 -5.57
N SER A 28 4.40 5.39 -6.83
CA SER A 28 3.80 6.06 -7.97
C SER A 28 3.33 4.99 -8.95
N ALA A 29 2.03 4.84 -9.11
CA ALA A 29 1.47 3.86 -10.03
C ALA A 29 1.91 4.14 -11.48
N ARG A 30 2.15 5.41 -11.80
CA ARG A 30 2.53 5.81 -13.15
C ARG A 30 3.98 5.51 -13.50
N TYR A 31 4.90 5.78 -12.56
CA TYR A 31 6.34 5.76 -12.87
C TYR A 31 7.08 4.57 -12.30
N ASP A 32 6.56 3.94 -11.26
CA ASP A 32 7.28 2.87 -10.55
C ASP A 32 6.89 1.47 -11.01
N LEU A 33 5.71 1.31 -11.62
CA LEU A 33 5.10 0.01 -11.84
C LEU A 33 4.97 -0.35 -13.32
N ASP A 34 5.18 -1.63 -13.62
CA ASP A 34 4.63 -2.26 -14.83
C ASP A 34 3.27 -2.85 -14.43
N ARG A 35 2.21 -2.14 -14.79
CA ARG A 35 0.85 -2.49 -14.36
C ARG A 35 0.23 -3.65 -15.14
N ILE A 36 0.93 -4.13 -16.15
CA ILE A 36 0.51 -5.32 -16.89
C ILE A 36 1.08 -6.58 -16.25
N LYS A 37 2.37 -6.54 -15.93
CA LYS A 37 3.07 -7.68 -15.30
C LYS A 37 2.89 -7.72 -13.78
N GLY A 38 2.52 -6.60 -13.15
CA GLY A 38 2.35 -6.54 -11.71
C GLY A 38 3.65 -6.47 -10.93
N VAL A 39 4.66 -5.79 -11.47
CA VAL A 39 5.98 -5.68 -10.85
C VAL A 39 6.43 -4.24 -10.77
N PHE A 40 7.36 -3.96 -9.85
CA PHE A 40 8.08 -2.68 -9.84
C PHE A 40 9.08 -2.66 -10.98
N SER A 41 8.93 -1.70 -11.87
CA SER A 41 9.73 -1.64 -13.10
C SER A 41 10.78 -0.52 -13.12
N ARG A 42 10.65 0.50 -12.27
CA ARG A 42 11.62 1.58 -12.23
C ARG A 42 12.94 1.08 -11.64
N PRO A 43 14.05 1.11 -12.39
CA PRO A 43 15.31 0.51 -11.90
C PRO A 43 15.85 1.12 -10.61
N GLN A 44 15.55 2.39 -10.33
CA GLN A 44 16.01 3.09 -9.15
C GLN A 44 15.15 2.81 -7.91
N HIS A 45 14.00 2.18 -8.06
CA HIS A 45 13.15 1.84 -6.92
C HIS A 45 13.76 0.69 -6.13
N LYS A 46 13.66 0.77 -4.80
CA LYS A 46 14.21 -0.27 -3.92
C LYS A 46 13.56 -1.63 -4.12
N LEU A 47 12.34 -1.66 -4.67
CA LEU A 47 11.61 -2.89 -4.95
C LEU A 47 11.67 -3.29 -6.43
N ALA A 48 12.58 -2.72 -7.22
CA ALA A 48 12.68 -3.04 -8.65
C ALA A 48 12.74 -4.55 -8.88
N GLY A 49 11.89 -5.06 -9.75
CA GLY A 49 11.81 -6.48 -10.06
C GLY A 49 10.85 -7.29 -9.17
N GLU A 50 10.40 -6.73 -8.05
CA GLU A 50 9.48 -7.44 -7.15
C GLU A 50 8.04 -7.32 -7.64
N SER A 51 7.28 -8.43 -7.51
CA SER A 51 5.84 -8.40 -7.76
C SER A 51 5.10 -7.82 -6.57
N TYR A 52 4.17 -6.91 -6.85
CA TYR A 52 3.32 -6.32 -5.79
C TYR A 52 1.96 -7.00 -5.70
N VAL A 53 1.62 -7.87 -6.64
CA VAL A 53 0.28 -8.46 -6.72
C VAL A 53 0.00 -9.32 -5.50
N GLY A 54 -1.14 -9.06 -4.83
CA GLY A 54 -1.57 -9.83 -3.67
C GLY A 54 -0.74 -9.60 -2.42
N ARG A 55 0.14 -8.61 -2.40
CA ARG A 55 0.96 -8.28 -1.22
C ARG A 55 0.50 -6.98 -0.59
N VAL A 56 0.75 -6.81 0.70
CA VAL A 56 0.56 -5.55 1.39
C VAL A 56 1.79 -4.69 1.15
N LEU A 57 1.63 -3.62 0.38
CA LEU A 57 2.74 -2.69 0.10
C LEU A 57 2.89 -1.72 1.27
N VAL A 58 4.06 -1.72 1.90
CA VAL A 58 4.40 -0.80 2.98
C VAL A 58 5.49 0.12 2.48
N LEU A 59 5.11 1.34 2.16
CA LEU A 59 5.99 2.33 1.54
C LEU A 59 5.88 3.67 2.26
N ASP A 60 6.76 4.62 1.93
CA ASP A 60 6.83 5.88 2.64
C ASP A 60 5.68 6.82 2.24
N ALA A 61 5.63 7.25 1.00
CA ALA A 61 4.63 8.21 0.56
C ALA A 61 4.12 7.88 -0.84
N ALA A 62 2.83 8.09 -1.06
CA ALA A 62 2.26 7.98 -2.39
C ALA A 62 2.34 9.33 -3.09
N LYS A 63 2.73 9.30 -4.36
CA LYS A 63 2.79 10.46 -5.24
C LYS A 63 1.85 10.27 -6.41
N GLY A 64 1.36 11.36 -6.95
CA GLY A 64 0.56 11.33 -8.14
C GLY A 64 -0.66 12.22 -8.03
N GLY A 65 -1.33 12.41 -9.15
CA GLY A 65 -2.53 13.20 -9.27
C GLY A 65 -3.69 12.37 -9.79
N VAL A 66 -4.56 13.02 -10.55
CA VAL A 66 -5.76 12.38 -11.09
C VAL A 66 -5.44 11.18 -11.97
N ALA A 67 -4.39 11.26 -12.78
CA ALA A 67 -3.99 10.13 -13.63
C ALA A 67 -3.64 8.89 -12.82
N THR A 68 -2.95 9.06 -11.68
CA THR A 68 -2.60 7.95 -10.80
C THR A 68 -3.87 7.33 -10.19
N ALA A 69 -4.85 8.14 -9.84
CA ALA A 69 -6.13 7.64 -9.33
C ALA A 69 -6.82 6.72 -10.35
N TRP A 70 -6.84 7.12 -11.62
CA TRP A 70 -7.39 6.28 -12.69
C TRP A 70 -6.60 4.98 -12.86
N MET A 71 -5.27 5.03 -12.68
CA MET A 71 -4.41 3.84 -12.78
C MET A 71 -4.72 2.83 -11.68
N LEU A 72 -5.04 3.29 -10.47
CA LEU A 72 -5.48 2.40 -9.39
C LEU A 72 -6.75 1.67 -9.77
N TYR A 73 -7.70 2.39 -10.34
CA TYR A 73 -8.95 1.79 -10.82
C TYR A 73 -8.68 0.72 -11.88
N GLU A 74 -7.81 1.03 -12.83
CA GLU A 74 -7.42 0.09 -13.89
C GLU A 74 -6.77 -1.18 -13.31
N MET A 75 -5.85 -1.01 -12.35
CA MET A 75 -5.20 -2.15 -11.70
C MET A 75 -6.22 -3.05 -11.01
N LYS A 76 -7.18 -2.45 -10.30
CA LYS A 76 -8.26 -3.19 -9.65
C LYS A 76 -9.10 -3.95 -10.67
N SER A 77 -9.49 -3.28 -11.74
CA SER A 77 -10.31 -3.85 -12.82
C SER A 77 -9.63 -5.04 -13.49
N ARG A 78 -8.32 -5.01 -13.64
CA ARG A 78 -7.56 -6.09 -14.27
C ARG A 78 -7.14 -7.19 -13.30
N GLY A 79 -7.36 -7.00 -12.00
CA GLY A 79 -6.90 -7.94 -10.98
C GLY A 79 -5.39 -7.94 -10.76
N VAL A 80 -4.69 -6.89 -11.20
CA VAL A 80 -3.23 -6.75 -11.05
C VAL A 80 -2.96 -5.63 -10.05
N MET A 81 -3.27 -5.90 -8.79
CA MET A 81 -3.22 -4.91 -7.73
C MET A 81 -2.60 -5.48 -6.46
N PRO A 82 -2.02 -4.63 -5.61
CA PRO A 82 -1.62 -5.08 -4.27
C PRO A 82 -2.86 -5.39 -3.42
N ALA A 83 -2.67 -6.17 -2.37
CA ALA A 83 -3.74 -6.47 -1.42
C ALA A 83 -4.13 -5.22 -0.62
N ALA A 84 -3.15 -4.38 -0.28
CA ALA A 84 -3.37 -3.12 0.43
C ALA A 84 -2.19 -2.19 0.24
N LEU A 85 -2.42 -0.90 0.48
CA LEU A 85 -1.39 0.13 0.54
C LEU A 85 -1.29 0.64 1.98
N VAL A 86 -0.08 0.62 2.54
CA VAL A 86 0.21 1.11 3.87
C VAL A 86 1.31 2.16 3.74
N LEU A 87 1.00 3.40 4.09
CA LEU A 87 1.85 4.55 3.78
C LEU A 87 2.01 5.45 4.99
N ASN A 88 3.20 6.05 5.13
CA ASN A 88 3.39 7.11 6.13
C ASN A 88 2.57 8.35 5.77
N ALA A 89 2.48 8.67 4.48
CA ALA A 89 1.76 9.85 4.02
C ALA A 89 1.12 9.62 2.65
N VAL A 90 -0.01 10.26 2.43
CA VAL A 90 -0.72 10.20 1.14
C VAL A 90 -1.38 11.57 0.90
N ASN A 91 -1.42 12.01 -0.37
CA ASN A 91 -2.12 13.23 -0.71
C ASN A 91 -3.63 12.96 -0.88
N PRO A 92 -4.50 13.99 -0.77
CA PRO A 92 -5.95 13.80 -0.85
C PRO A 92 -6.44 13.25 -2.19
N ILE A 93 -5.78 13.60 -3.29
CA ILE A 93 -6.19 13.11 -4.63
C ILE A 93 -5.97 11.61 -4.72
N MET A 94 -4.82 11.15 -4.24
CA MET A 94 -4.48 9.72 -4.23
C MET A 94 -5.42 8.94 -3.30
N ALA A 95 -5.72 9.50 -2.13
CA ALA A 95 -6.65 8.88 -1.18
C ALA A 95 -8.04 8.74 -1.80
N GLN A 96 -8.52 9.77 -2.48
CA GLN A 96 -9.80 9.73 -3.16
C GLN A 96 -9.81 8.69 -4.27
N GLY A 97 -8.73 8.60 -5.04
CA GLY A 97 -8.60 7.60 -6.09
C GLY A 97 -8.63 6.17 -5.55
N ALA A 98 -7.96 5.92 -4.44
CA ALA A 98 -7.97 4.62 -3.79
C ALA A 98 -9.38 4.26 -3.29
N ALA A 99 -10.10 5.22 -2.73
CA ALA A 99 -11.48 5.02 -2.29
C ALA A 99 -12.41 4.68 -3.46
N LEU A 100 -12.29 5.40 -4.57
CA LEU A 100 -13.10 5.14 -5.77
C LEU A 100 -12.79 3.79 -6.39
N ALA A 101 -11.56 3.34 -6.31
CA ALA A 101 -11.13 2.03 -6.82
C ALA A 101 -11.38 0.90 -5.82
N ASP A 102 -11.91 1.22 -4.64
CA ASP A 102 -12.17 0.26 -3.57
C ASP A 102 -10.89 -0.47 -3.11
N PHE A 103 -9.78 0.27 -3.07
CA PHE A 103 -8.52 -0.23 -2.52
C PHE A 103 -8.53 -0.18 -1.00
N THR A 104 -7.96 -1.19 -0.36
CA THR A 104 -7.64 -1.10 1.06
C THR A 104 -6.38 -0.24 1.21
N MET A 105 -6.47 0.83 1.98
CA MET A 105 -5.35 1.72 2.25
C MET A 105 -5.45 2.30 3.65
N ILE A 106 -4.33 2.31 4.35
CA ILE A 106 -4.20 3.04 5.62
C ILE A 106 -2.98 3.93 5.56
N SER A 107 -3.03 5.06 6.25
CA SER A 107 -1.93 6.04 6.22
C SER A 107 -1.86 6.86 7.49
N GLY A 108 -0.69 7.44 7.72
CA GLY A 108 -0.46 8.35 8.84
C GLY A 108 -0.14 7.61 10.13
N PHE A 109 1.15 7.34 10.37
CA PHE A 109 1.62 6.65 11.57
C PHE A 109 2.48 7.60 12.41
N GLU A 110 2.53 7.38 13.72
CA GLU A 110 3.39 8.16 14.62
C GLU A 110 4.86 7.88 14.36
N GLN A 111 5.17 6.71 13.84
CA GLN A 111 6.54 6.29 13.53
C GLN A 111 6.63 5.92 12.05
N ASP A 112 7.85 5.78 11.55
CA ASP A 112 8.07 5.35 10.18
C ASP A 112 7.63 3.89 10.03
N ILE A 113 6.50 3.68 9.35
CA ILE A 113 5.93 2.33 9.21
C ILE A 113 6.85 1.40 8.42
N THR A 114 7.67 1.94 7.53
CA THR A 114 8.60 1.12 6.74
C THR A 114 9.73 0.53 7.60
N GLN A 115 9.98 1.10 8.78
CA GLN A 115 10.95 0.57 9.73
C GLN A 115 10.32 -0.38 10.74
N ALA A 116 8.99 -0.30 10.90
CA ALA A 116 8.26 -1.08 11.91
C ALA A 116 7.88 -2.47 11.43
N ILE A 117 7.61 -2.64 10.12
CA ILE A 117 7.14 -3.89 9.55
C ILE A 117 8.30 -4.60 8.84
N PRO A 118 8.66 -5.83 9.25
CA PRO A 118 9.67 -6.60 8.53
C PRO A 118 9.19 -6.99 7.14
N ASN A 119 10.09 -6.88 6.16
CA ASN A 119 9.76 -7.30 4.79
C ASN A 119 9.46 -8.81 4.78
N GLY A 120 8.38 -9.19 4.12
CA GLY A 120 7.95 -10.59 4.03
C GLY A 120 7.08 -11.07 5.18
N ALA A 121 6.91 -10.28 6.24
CA ALA A 121 6.05 -10.66 7.37
C ALA A 121 4.60 -10.78 6.93
N LEU A 122 3.89 -11.77 7.47
CA LEU A 122 2.45 -11.87 7.28
C LEU A 122 1.78 -10.80 8.15
N VAL A 123 0.98 -9.95 7.54
CA VAL A 123 0.32 -8.84 8.23
C VAL A 123 -1.17 -8.81 7.92
N GLU A 124 -1.92 -8.26 8.85
CA GLU A 124 -3.34 -7.98 8.66
C GLU A 124 -3.53 -6.46 8.66
N VAL A 125 -4.20 -5.95 7.64
CA VAL A 125 -4.56 -4.53 7.54
C VAL A 125 -6.06 -4.42 7.78
N ASP A 126 -6.44 -3.70 8.83
CA ASP A 126 -7.84 -3.52 9.20
C ASP A 126 -8.18 -2.03 9.22
N PRO A 127 -8.82 -1.53 8.15
CA PRO A 127 -9.25 -0.13 8.13
C PRO A 127 -10.63 0.09 8.78
N THR A 128 -11.31 -0.97 9.23
CA THR A 128 -12.72 -0.94 9.60
C THR A 128 -12.99 -0.81 11.09
N GLY A 129 -11.97 -0.95 11.94
CA GLY A 129 -12.14 -0.82 13.39
C GLY A 129 -12.26 0.63 13.84
N GLU A 130 -12.28 0.84 15.16
CA GLU A 130 -12.30 2.19 15.73
C GLU A 130 -11.12 3.02 15.24
N ARG A 131 -9.97 2.38 15.07
CA ARG A 131 -8.77 2.99 14.51
C ARG A 131 -8.22 2.07 13.45
N PRO A 132 -7.96 2.58 12.24
CA PRO A 132 -7.28 1.78 11.22
C PRO A 132 -5.94 1.28 11.74
N CYS A 133 -5.58 0.06 11.40
CA CYS A 133 -4.33 -0.51 11.90
C CYS A 133 -3.73 -1.55 10.97
N ILE A 134 -2.45 -1.82 11.18
CA ILE A 134 -1.75 -2.97 10.60
C ILE A 134 -1.19 -3.80 11.77
N ARG A 135 -1.38 -5.10 11.71
CA ARG A 135 -0.95 -6.03 12.75
C ARG A 135 -0.05 -7.11 12.16
N ILE A 136 1.06 -7.38 12.83
CA ILE A 136 1.92 -8.51 12.45
C ILE A 136 1.28 -9.78 13.03
N VAL A 137 0.95 -10.69 12.15
CA VAL A 137 0.29 -11.94 12.52
C VAL A 137 1.27 -12.94 13.15
#